data_df742f5f7653a39f8e939a78d19f6a8b
#
_entry.id   df742f5f7653a39f8e939a78d19f6a8b
#
_cell.length_a   1.000
_cell.length_b   1.000
_cell.length_c   1.000
_cell.angle_alpha   90.00
_cell.angle_beta   90.00
_cell.angle_gamma   90.00
#
_symmetry.space_group_name_H-M   'P 1'
#
loop_
_entity.id
_entity.type
_entity.pdbx_description
1 polymer ?
#
loop_
_entity_poly.entity_id
_entity_poly.type
_entity_poly.pdbx_seq_one_letter_code
_entity_poly.pdbx_strand_id
1 'polypeptide(L)'
;MPHTKFLALSILFSIGMVRSPASAQTIPSPYTYIENHQELAFFVGKSNIDAGKLELGPRDSDTFGARYSVGLGGAISIDISGTLFKSTRLIQDVRRPIDDRTINRGNIDLLLFDARIRLNLTGRRMWHGFQPFLTFGGGFAFPYLVDNGAEEVAFMRSEDRYVFGVRFTGTTSGGTTFHVSRKLSLRVEGMLNLWQIKTPIGWFALENDPLRLFSESEWVTAQSIMLGASWRF
;
A
#
# COMPACT_ATOMS: atom_id res chain seq x y z
N MET A 1 -31.49 20.92 -0.06
CA MET A 1 -31.25 20.04 -1.22
C MET A 1 -30.23 20.68 -2.12
N PRO A 2 -29.00 20.22 -2.19
CA PRO A 2 -28.06 20.63 -3.23
C PRO A 2 -27.83 19.50 -4.22
N HIS A 3 -27.98 19.82 -5.50
CA HIS A 3 -27.78 18.96 -6.65
C HIS A 3 -26.29 18.71 -6.89
N THR A 4 -25.88 17.45 -6.78
CA THR A 4 -24.57 16.96 -7.20
C THR A 4 -24.55 16.82 -8.73
N LYS A 5 -23.78 17.67 -9.40
CA LYS A 5 -23.53 17.57 -10.85
C LYS A 5 -22.42 16.54 -11.09
N PHE A 6 -22.80 15.38 -11.60
CA PHE A 6 -21.87 14.42 -12.19
C PHE A 6 -21.34 14.98 -13.52
N LEU A 7 -20.06 15.27 -13.58
CA LEU A 7 -19.35 15.60 -14.81
C LEU A 7 -18.89 14.29 -15.47
N ALA A 8 -19.68 13.83 -16.46
CA ALA A 8 -19.28 12.73 -17.35
C ALA A 8 -18.24 13.26 -18.32
N LEU A 9 -16.98 12.83 -18.19
CA LEU A 9 -15.89 13.09 -19.10
C LEU A 9 -16.00 12.09 -20.27
N SER A 10 -16.70 12.46 -21.33
CA SER A 10 -16.77 11.70 -22.58
C SER A 10 -15.53 12.00 -23.42
N ILE A 11 -14.59 11.05 -23.47
CA ILE A 11 -13.46 11.10 -24.43
C ILE A 11 -13.97 10.56 -25.75
N LEU A 12 -14.25 11.47 -26.69
CA LEU A 12 -14.52 11.14 -28.11
C LEU A 12 -13.19 10.75 -28.77
N PHE A 13 -13.04 9.47 -29.07
CA PHE A 13 -11.96 8.97 -29.93
C PHE A 13 -12.37 9.11 -31.39
N SER A 14 -11.94 10.18 -32.04
CA SER A 14 -12.14 10.38 -33.50
C SER A 14 -11.06 9.60 -34.23
N ILE A 15 -11.40 8.41 -34.74
CA ILE A 15 -10.53 7.65 -35.66
C ILE A 15 -10.66 8.24 -37.03
N GLY A 16 -9.74 9.12 -37.41
CA GLY A 16 -9.55 9.58 -38.79
C GLY A 16 -8.84 8.50 -39.62
N MET A 17 -9.58 7.76 -40.44
CA MET A 17 -8.98 6.87 -41.45
C MET A 17 -8.33 7.67 -42.55
N VAL A 18 -7.03 7.92 -42.44
CA VAL A 18 -6.21 8.37 -43.55
C VAL A 18 -5.65 7.13 -44.26
N ARG A 19 -6.20 6.77 -45.41
CA ARG A 19 -5.62 5.75 -46.31
C ARG A 19 -4.39 6.35 -47.02
N SER A 20 -3.20 6.07 -46.49
CA SER A 20 -1.93 6.30 -47.22
C SER A 20 -1.56 5.04 -47.99
N PRO A 21 -0.99 5.17 -49.22
CA PRO A 21 -0.54 4.00 -49.97
C PRO A 21 0.56 3.27 -49.17
N ALA A 22 0.42 1.94 -49.10
CA ALA A 22 1.34 1.07 -48.39
C ALA A 22 2.69 0.98 -49.15
N SER A 23 3.58 1.91 -48.87
CA SER A 23 5.01 1.62 -48.99
C SER A 23 5.34 0.72 -47.79
N ALA A 24 5.90 -0.46 -48.04
CA ALA A 24 6.38 -1.37 -47.01
C ALA A 24 7.58 -0.75 -46.30
N GLN A 25 7.32 0.25 -45.47
CA GLN A 25 8.28 0.77 -44.52
C GLN A 25 8.36 -0.27 -43.38
N THR A 26 9.54 -0.83 -43.20
CA THR A 26 9.89 -1.57 -41.97
C THR A 26 9.78 -0.60 -40.81
N ILE A 27 8.59 -0.47 -40.22
CA ILE A 27 8.39 0.34 -39.03
C ILE A 27 9.13 -0.39 -37.90
N PRO A 28 10.21 0.17 -37.32
CA PRO A 28 10.91 -0.47 -36.24
C PRO A 28 9.91 -0.67 -35.10
N SER A 29 9.78 -1.91 -34.64
CA SER A 29 8.88 -2.23 -33.53
C SER A 29 9.19 -1.36 -32.34
N PRO A 30 8.23 -0.62 -31.76
CA PRO A 30 8.45 0.18 -30.55
C PRO A 30 8.67 -0.70 -29.31
N TYR A 31 8.54 -2.02 -29.46
CA TYR A 31 8.69 -2.98 -28.40
C TYR A 31 10.11 -3.53 -28.34
N THR A 32 10.74 -3.41 -27.17
CA THR A 32 12.04 -4.02 -26.85
C THR A 32 11.83 -5.19 -25.90
N TYR A 33 12.59 -6.26 -26.11
CA TYR A 33 12.48 -7.48 -25.29
C TYR A 33 13.34 -7.39 -24.03
N ILE A 34 12.81 -7.92 -22.89
CA ILE A 34 13.52 -7.95 -21.61
C ILE A 34 14.07 -9.36 -21.40
N GLU A 35 15.39 -9.46 -21.29
CA GLU A 35 16.10 -10.74 -21.16
C GLU A 35 16.31 -11.14 -19.70
N ASN A 36 16.54 -10.18 -18.79
CA ASN A 36 16.89 -10.46 -17.40
C ASN A 36 15.65 -10.78 -16.57
N HIS A 37 15.80 -11.80 -15.70
CA HIS A 37 14.71 -12.35 -14.91
C HIS A 37 14.73 -11.98 -13.42
N GLN A 38 15.83 -11.40 -12.94
CA GLN A 38 16.00 -11.04 -11.52
C GLN A 38 16.17 -9.53 -11.38
N GLU A 39 15.55 -8.97 -10.34
CA GLU A 39 15.56 -7.54 -10.09
C GLU A 39 15.56 -7.28 -8.58
N LEU A 40 16.48 -6.42 -8.13
CA LEU A 40 16.48 -5.88 -6.77
C LEU A 40 16.09 -4.40 -6.84
N ALA A 41 15.09 -4.01 -6.08
CA ALA A 41 14.56 -2.65 -6.05
C ALA A 41 14.58 -2.09 -4.63
N PHE A 42 14.83 -0.77 -4.53
CA PHE A 42 14.58 0.03 -3.34
C PHE A 42 13.51 1.05 -3.67
N PHE A 43 12.64 1.34 -2.71
CA PHE A 43 11.55 2.26 -2.91
C PHE A 43 11.27 3.11 -1.67
N VAL A 44 10.74 4.29 -1.92
CA VAL A 44 10.28 5.24 -0.90
C VAL A 44 8.92 5.75 -1.31
N GLY A 45 8.12 6.17 -0.34
CA GLY A 45 6.79 6.69 -0.63
C GLY A 45 6.08 7.26 0.57
N LYS A 46 4.81 7.54 0.37
CA LYS A 46 3.89 7.97 1.43
C LYS A 46 2.66 7.08 1.42
N SER A 47 2.16 6.82 2.60
CA SER A 47 0.95 6.03 2.79
C SER A 47 -0.07 6.80 3.63
N ASN A 48 -1.30 6.76 3.18
CA ASN A 48 -2.46 7.16 3.96
C ASN A 48 -3.08 5.89 4.54
N ILE A 49 -3.12 5.80 5.86
CA ILE A 49 -3.59 4.62 6.59
C ILE A 49 -4.87 4.97 7.33
N ASP A 50 -5.90 4.16 7.12
CA ASP A 50 -7.15 4.24 7.87
C ASP A 50 -6.92 3.72 9.29
N ALA A 51 -7.10 4.58 10.27
CA ALA A 51 -6.91 4.26 11.68
C ALA A 51 -8.10 3.50 12.31
N GLY A 52 -9.13 3.22 11.52
CA GLY A 52 -10.36 2.60 11.96
C GLY A 52 -11.35 3.57 12.62
N LYS A 53 -12.56 3.08 12.89
CA LYS A 53 -13.65 3.89 13.46
C LYS A 53 -13.33 4.50 14.82
N LEU A 54 -12.54 3.82 15.61
CA LEU A 54 -12.11 4.28 16.94
C LEU A 54 -10.80 5.07 16.87
N GLU A 55 -10.25 5.26 15.69
CA GLU A 55 -9.00 6.02 15.45
C GLU A 55 -7.77 5.52 16.26
N LEU A 56 -7.78 4.24 16.66
CA LEU A 56 -6.72 3.63 17.46
C LEU A 56 -5.53 3.14 16.62
N GLY A 57 -5.76 2.88 15.34
CA GLY A 57 -4.78 2.31 14.42
C GLY A 57 -3.67 3.29 14.03
N PRO A 58 -2.67 2.79 13.29
CA PRO A 58 -1.66 3.63 12.67
C PRO A 58 -2.31 4.58 11.66
N ARG A 59 -1.67 5.75 11.48
CA ARG A 59 -2.12 6.81 10.56
C ARG A 59 -1.10 6.98 9.44
N ASP A 60 -1.17 8.11 8.76
CA ASP A 60 -0.25 8.46 7.67
C ASP A 60 1.20 8.11 7.98
N SER A 61 1.92 7.59 6.99
CA SER A 61 3.29 7.16 7.18
C SER A 61 4.19 7.52 6.00
N ASP A 62 5.45 7.74 6.32
CA ASP A 62 6.52 7.63 5.34
C ASP A 62 6.88 6.15 5.18
N THR A 63 7.05 5.73 3.93
CA THR A 63 7.19 4.32 3.58
C THR A 63 8.54 4.10 2.88
N PHE A 64 9.27 3.08 3.33
CA PHE A 64 10.56 2.68 2.77
C PHE A 64 10.60 1.18 2.60
N GLY A 65 11.29 0.70 1.58
CA GLY A 65 11.40 -0.75 1.46
C GLY A 65 12.36 -1.21 0.38
N ALA A 66 12.50 -2.53 0.37
CA ALA A 66 13.25 -3.25 -0.64
C ALA A 66 12.39 -4.39 -1.20
N ARG A 67 12.63 -4.72 -2.46
CA ARG A 67 11.91 -5.77 -3.17
C ARG A 67 12.90 -6.57 -4.00
N TYR A 68 12.73 -7.87 -3.96
CA TYR A 68 13.36 -8.80 -4.87
C TYR A 68 12.31 -9.43 -5.78
N SER A 69 12.58 -9.42 -7.07
CA SER A 69 11.65 -9.90 -8.09
C SER A 69 12.30 -10.97 -8.95
N VAL A 70 11.55 -12.02 -9.21
CA VAL A 70 11.97 -13.14 -10.08
C VAL A 70 10.94 -13.33 -11.18
N GLY A 71 11.38 -13.27 -12.44
CA GLY A 71 10.55 -13.58 -13.59
C GLY A 71 10.38 -15.10 -13.75
N LEU A 72 9.14 -15.58 -13.74
CA LEU A 72 8.82 -17.01 -13.95
C LEU A 72 8.71 -17.36 -15.43
N GLY A 73 8.61 -16.36 -16.28
CA GLY A 73 8.43 -16.50 -17.72
C GLY A 73 7.19 -15.80 -18.23
N GLY A 74 7.17 -15.44 -19.51
CA GLY A 74 6.06 -14.70 -20.12
C GLY A 74 5.81 -13.35 -19.45
N ALA A 75 4.58 -13.15 -18.97
CA ALA A 75 4.12 -11.93 -18.33
C ALA A 75 4.22 -11.98 -16.78
N ILE A 76 4.60 -13.12 -16.19
CA ILE A 76 4.45 -13.38 -14.76
C ILE A 76 5.79 -13.29 -14.05
N SER A 77 5.80 -12.61 -12.89
CA SER A 77 6.94 -12.57 -11.96
C SER A 77 6.44 -12.72 -10.52
N ILE A 78 7.33 -13.12 -9.64
CA ILE A 78 7.10 -13.10 -8.19
C ILE A 78 7.91 -11.95 -7.61
N ASP A 79 7.26 -11.14 -6.79
CA ASP A 79 7.85 -10.05 -6.01
C ASP A 79 7.80 -10.43 -4.54
N ILE A 80 8.94 -10.40 -3.85
CA ILE A 80 9.04 -10.53 -2.39
C ILE A 80 9.53 -9.20 -1.86
N SER A 81 8.81 -8.60 -0.90
CA SER A 81 9.17 -7.27 -0.38
C SER A 81 9.13 -7.18 1.13
N GLY A 82 10.01 -6.32 1.65
CA GLY A 82 9.98 -5.82 3.01
C GLY A 82 9.72 -4.32 2.98
N THR A 83 8.67 -3.86 3.68
CA THR A 83 8.23 -2.46 3.70
C THR A 83 8.14 -1.97 5.13
N LEU A 84 8.83 -0.88 5.44
CA LEU A 84 8.76 -0.18 6.71
C LEU A 84 7.83 1.02 6.58
N PHE A 85 6.81 1.08 7.42
CA PHE A 85 5.89 2.20 7.58
C PHE A 85 6.26 2.95 8.85
N LYS A 86 6.76 4.19 8.73
CA LYS A 86 6.97 5.08 9.87
C LYS A 86 5.71 5.88 10.12
N SER A 87 4.93 5.46 11.09
CA SER A 87 3.58 5.95 11.34
C SER A 87 3.43 6.51 12.75
N THR A 88 2.34 7.20 12.97
CA THR A 88 1.90 7.66 14.29
C THR A 88 0.52 7.11 14.59
N ARG A 89 0.17 6.99 15.87
CA ARG A 89 -1.18 6.66 16.33
C ARG A 89 -1.66 7.63 17.39
N LEU A 90 -2.96 7.75 17.55
CA LEU A 90 -3.55 8.42 18.69
C LEU A 90 -3.54 7.48 19.91
N ILE A 91 -3.15 8.01 21.04
CA ILE A 91 -3.26 7.32 22.34
C ILE A 91 -4.53 7.82 23.00
N GLN A 92 -5.49 6.93 23.21
CA GLN A 92 -6.81 7.26 23.72
C GLN A 92 -7.11 6.47 24.98
N ASP A 93 -7.72 7.14 25.96
CA ASP A 93 -8.24 6.54 27.18
C ASP A 93 -9.77 6.43 27.10
N VAL A 94 -10.28 5.22 27.05
CA VAL A 94 -11.70 4.93 26.92
C VAL A 94 -12.54 5.46 28.09
N ARG A 95 -11.92 5.65 29.28
CA ARG A 95 -12.61 6.14 30.49
C ARG A 95 -12.86 7.64 30.49
N ARG A 96 -12.22 8.38 29.57
CA ARG A 96 -12.45 9.80 29.41
C ARG A 96 -13.70 10.05 28.58
N PRO A 97 -14.33 11.23 28.73
CA PRO A 97 -15.40 11.68 27.85
C PRO A 97 -14.97 11.60 26.38
N ILE A 98 -15.91 11.34 25.50
CA ILE A 98 -15.64 11.15 24.05
C ILE A 98 -14.83 12.30 23.45
N ASP A 99 -15.11 13.53 23.85
CA ASP A 99 -14.47 14.73 23.33
C ASP A 99 -13.03 14.94 23.88
N ASP A 100 -12.63 14.22 24.94
CA ASP A 100 -11.31 14.32 25.60
C ASP A 100 -10.59 12.97 25.70
N ARG A 101 -10.95 12.00 24.89
CA ARG A 101 -10.33 10.66 24.91
C ARG A 101 -8.88 10.64 24.46
N THR A 102 -8.50 11.54 23.56
CA THR A 102 -7.13 11.57 23.03
C THR A 102 -6.20 12.22 24.05
N ILE A 103 -5.28 11.43 24.58
CA ILE A 103 -4.27 11.87 25.55
C ILE A 103 -3.07 12.46 24.83
N ASN A 104 -2.57 11.75 23.80
CA ASN A 104 -1.33 12.08 23.12
C ASN A 104 -1.26 11.37 21.75
N ARG A 105 -0.14 11.60 21.05
CA ARG A 105 0.27 10.84 19.86
C ARG A 105 1.54 10.08 20.18
N GLY A 106 1.61 8.81 19.77
CA GLY A 106 2.80 7.97 19.87
C GLY A 106 3.25 7.50 18.50
N ASN A 107 4.52 7.19 18.36
CA ASN A 107 5.05 6.58 17.13
C ASN A 107 4.72 5.09 17.12
N ILE A 108 4.39 4.59 15.94
CA ILE A 108 4.21 3.16 15.69
C ILE A 108 4.80 2.84 14.33
N ASP A 109 5.96 2.21 14.32
CA ASP A 109 6.59 1.76 13.09
C ASP A 109 6.17 0.32 12.81
N LEU A 110 5.67 0.07 11.60
CA LEU A 110 5.22 -1.25 11.17
C LEU A 110 6.17 -1.80 10.11
N LEU A 111 6.47 -3.08 10.22
CA LEU A 111 7.22 -3.81 9.19
C LEU A 111 6.27 -4.81 8.52
N LEU A 112 6.14 -4.69 7.21
CA LEU A 112 5.35 -5.58 6.37
C LEU A 112 6.29 -6.44 5.53
N PHE A 113 6.13 -7.76 5.60
CA PHE A 113 6.71 -8.69 4.64
C PHE A 113 5.61 -9.30 3.78
N ASP A 114 5.74 -9.19 2.48
CA ASP A 114 4.77 -9.73 1.54
C ASP A 114 5.40 -10.47 0.37
N ALA A 115 4.61 -11.37 -0.21
CA ALA A 115 4.89 -12.03 -1.46
C ALA A 115 3.73 -11.79 -2.43
N ARG A 116 4.05 -11.34 -3.66
CA ARG A 116 3.07 -10.94 -4.66
C ARG A 116 3.37 -11.57 -6.01
N ILE A 117 2.31 -11.93 -6.72
CA ILE A 117 2.39 -12.27 -8.14
C ILE A 117 2.26 -10.96 -8.92
N ARG A 118 3.23 -10.66 -9.78
CA ARG A 118 3.20 -9.51 -10.68
C ARG A 118 2.85 -9.97 -12.09
N LEU A 119 1.83 -9.35 -12.66
CA LEU A 119 1.43 -9.50 -14.06
C LEU A 119 1.89 -8.27 -14.85
N ASN A 120 2.86 -8.44 -15.72
CA ASN A 120 3.32 -7.41 -16.64
C ASN A 120 2.37 -7.36 -17.84
N LEU A 121 1.62 -6.26 -18.02
CA LEU A 121 0.54 -6.15 -18.99
C LEU A 121 1.03 -6.21 -20.45
N THR A 122 2.27 -5.80 -20.70
CA THR A 122 2.93 -5.93 -22.02
C THR A 122 3.74 -7.23 -22.16
N GLY A 123 3.60 -8.16 -21.21
CA GLY A 123 4.39 -9.38 -21.14
C GLY A 123 5.88 -9.07 -20.92
N ARG A 124 6.76 -9.73 -21.71
CA ARG A 124 8.22 -9.50 -21.68
C ARG A 124 8.67 -8.33 -22.56
N ARG A 125 7.75 -7.54 -23.07
CA ARG A 125 8.04 -6.41 -23.94
C ARG A 125 7.81 -5.10 -23.21
N MET A 126 8.60 -4.08 -23.52
CA MET A 126 8.38 -2.72 -23.04
C MET A 126 8.01 -1.83 -24.25
N TRP A 127 7.06 -0.94 -24.03
CA TRP A 127 6.63 0.04 -25.03
C TRP A 127 7.33 1.37 -24.73
N HIS A 128 8.26 1.79 -25.59
CA HIS A 128 9.09 2.99 -25.38
C HIS A 128 9.76 3.05 -23.99
N GLY A 129 10.18 1.89 -23.45
CA GLY A 129 10.77 1.80 -22.12
C GLY A 129 9.75 1.65 -20.97
N PHE A 130 8.44 1.75 -21.24
CA PHE A 130 7.39 1.59 -20.22
C PHE A 130 6.87 0.15 -20.19
N GLN A 131 6.68 -0.35 -18.98
CA GLN A 131 6.10 -1.66 -18.71
C GLN A 131 5.06 -1.53 -17.59
N PRO A 132 3.78 -1.40 -17.90
CA PRO A 132 2.72 -1.37 -16.93
C PRO A 132 2.53 -2.76 -16.31
N PHE A 133 2.15 -2.79 -15.03
CA PHE A 133 1.95 -4.03 -14.28
C PHE A 133 0.82 -3.91 -13.27
N LEU A 134 0.32 -5.09 -12.83
CA LEU A 134 -0.54 -5.28 -11.68
C LEU A 134 0.07 -6.33 -10.76
N THR A 135 -0.14 -6.20 -9.43
CA THR A 135 0.30 -7.21 -8.48
C THR A 135 -0.82 -7.58 -7.52
N PHE A 136 -0.80 -8.84 -7.07
CA PHE A 136 -1.71 -9.37 -6.06
C PHE A 136 -0.94 -10.31 -5.15
N GLY A 137 -1.21 -10.25 -3.87
CA GLY A 137 -0.55 -11.13 -2.91
C GLY A 137 -0.93 -10.84 -1.48
N GLY A 138 -0.07 -11.21 -0.58
CA GLY A 138 -0.28 -10.98 0.84
C GLY A 138 0.95 -11.29 1.66
N GLY A 139 0.83 -11.05 2.95
CA GLY A 139 1.93 -11.19 3.87
C GLY A 139 1.51 -10.95 5.31
N PHE A 140 2.46 -10.49 6.11
CA PHE A 140 2.25 -10.20 7.51
C PHE A 140 2.84 -8.84 7.86
N ALA A 141 2.03 -8.05 8.57
CA ALA A 141 2.44 -6.80 9.17
C ALA A 141 2.61 -6.99 10.69
N PHE A 142 3.68 -6.44 11.24
CA PHE A 142 3.95 -6.49 12.67
C PHE A 142 4.60 -5.19 13.15
N PRO A 143 4.40 -4.83 14.43
CA PRO A 143 5.00 -3.64 14.99
C PRO A 143 6.52 -3.87 15.13
N TYR A 144 7.30 -2.92 14.63
CA TYR A 144 8.76 -2.90 14.77
C TYR A 144 9.19 -2.03 15.95
N LEU A 145 8.55 -0.86 16.09
CA LEU A 145 8.78 0.07 17.19
C LEU A 145 7.44 0.67 17.61
N VAL A 146 7.17 0.66 18.92
CA VAL A 146 5.95 1.23 19.50
C VAL A 146 6.33 2.13 20.66
N ASP A 147 5.91 3.38 20.61
CA ASP A 147 6.05 4.32 21.72
C ASP A 147 4.81 4.23 22.61
N ASN A 148 5.02 3.72 23.83
CA ASN A 148 3.99 3.57 24.85
C ASN A 148 4.16 4.56 26.02
N GLY A 149 5.09 5.50 25.94
CA GLY A 149 5.42 6.39 27.05
C GLY A 149 4.24 7.20 27.58
N ALA A 150 3.35 7.68 26.72
CA ALA A 150 2.17 8.41 27.17
C ALA A 150 1.11 7.52 27.85
N GLU A 151 0.99 6.25 27.46
CA GLU A 151 0.11 5.26 28.12
C GLU A 151 0.60 4.93 29.53
N GLU A 152 1.93 4.88 29.71
CA GLU A 152 2.56 4.64 31.02
C GLU A 152 2.37 5.84 31.96
N VAL A 153 2.61 7.05 31.46
CA VAL A 153 2.40 8.30 32.23
C VAL A 153 0.93 8.47 32.64
N ALA A 154 -0.01 8.08 31.78
CA ALA A 154 -1.44 8.15 32.07
C ALA A 154 -1.93 6.99 32.97
N PHE A 155 -1.06 6.07 33.40
CA PHE A 155 -1.42 4.88 34.18
C PHE A 155 -2.55 4.07 33.57
N MET A 156 -2.60 3.97 32.23
CA MET A 156 -3.61 3.19 31.54
C MET A 156 -3.47 1.70 31.90
N ARG A 157 -4.60 1.03 32.10
CA ARG A 157 -4.61 -0.43 32.31
C ARG A 157 -4.15 -1.14 31.03
N SER A 158 -3.48 -2.26 31.15
CA SER A 158 -3.00 -3.06 30.01
C SER A 158 -4.13 -3.49 29.08
N GLU A 159 -5.33 -3.73 29.60
CA GLU A 159 -6.54 -4.12 28.86
C GLU A 159 -7.13 -3.01 28.00
N ASP A 160 -6.84 -1.73 28.32
CA ASP A 160 -7.32 -0.55 27.60
C ASP A 160 -6.34 -0.12 26.49
N ARG A 161 -5.08 -0.62 26.55
CA ARG A 161 -4.03 -0.23 25.61
C ARG A 161 -4.20 -0.90 24.26
N TYR A 162 -4.02 -0.13 23.21
CA TYR A 162 -4.05 -0.67 21.85
C TYR A 162 -2.76 -1.42 21.53
N VAL A 163 -2.89 -2.66 21.06
CA VAL A 163 -1.78 -3.50 20.59
C VAL A 163 -2.02 -3.88 19.14
N PHE A 164 -1.13 -3.45 18.24
CA PHE A 164 -1.24 -3.80 16.83
C PHE A 164 -1.09 -5.32 16.62
N GLY A 165 -0.08 -5.93 17.26
CA GLY A 165 0.22 -7.36 17.11
C GLY A 165 0.62 -7.75 15.67
N VAL A 166 0.71 -9.06 15.42
CA VAL A 166 0.95 -9.59 14.06
C VAL A 166 -0.38 -9.65 13.31
N ARG A 167 -0.42 -9.12 12.08
CA ARG A 167 -1.62 -9.10 11.23
C ARG A 167 -1.33 -9.70 9.87
N PHE A 168 -2.22 -10.58 9.44
CA PHE A 168 -2.25 -10.95 8.02
C PHE A 168 -2.67 -9.73 7.20
N THR A 169 -2.05 -9.53 6.05
CA THR A 169 -2.36 -8.45 5.13
C THR A 169 -2.54 -8.97 3.71
N GLY A 170 -3.61 -8.52 3.06
CA GLY A 170 -3.77 -8.64 1.62
C GLY A 170 -3.16 -7.42 0.95
N THR A 171 -2.44 -7.61 -0.15
CA THR A 171 -1.77 -6.53 -0.88
C THR A 171 -2.13 -6.60 -2.35
N THR A 172 -2.54 -5.48 -2.91
CA THR A 172 -2.68 -5.30 -4.36
C THR A 172 -2.00 -4.01 -4.79
N SER A 173 -1.42 -3.99 -5.97
CA SER A 173 -0.83 -2.76 -6.50
C SER A 173 -0.91 -2.70 -8.02
N GLY A 174 -0.75 -1.49 -8.53
CA GLY A 174 -0.62 -1.24 -9.96
C GLY A 174 0.33 -0.09 -10.22
N GLY A 175 0.99 -0.13 -11.36
CA GLY A 175 1.96 0.90 -11.68
C GLY A 175 2.64 0.68 -13.02
N THR A 176 3.74 1.39 -13.20
CA THR A 176 4.57 1.25 -14.37
C THR A 176 6.05 1.26 -14.02
N THR A 177 6.81 0.46 -14.72
CA THR A 177 8.27 0.46 -14.67
C THR A 177 8.79 1.16 -15.92
N PHE A 178 9.65 2.15 -15.75
CA PHE A 178 10.37 2.82 -16.82
C PHE A 178 11.80 2.32 -16.88
N HIS A 179 12.17 1.66 -17.96
CA HIS A 179 13.48 1.07 -18.18
C HIS A 179 14.45 2.11 -18.76
N VAL A 180 15.30 2.67 -17.89
CA VAL A 180 16.31 3.67 -18.27
C VAL A 180 17.46 3.03 -19.03
N SER A 181 17.83 1.81 -18.66
CA SER A 181 18.88 1.01 -19.34
C SER A 181 18.56 -0.48 -19.24
N ARG A 182 19.44 -1.32 -19.81
CA ARG A 182 19.29 -2.79 -19.68
C ARG A 182 19.31 -3.27 -18.23
N LYS A 183 19.99 -2.54 -17.33
CA LYS A 183 20.15 -2.93 -15.92
C LYS A 183 19.39 -2.05 -14.95
N LEU A 184 19.09 -0.80 -15.30
CA LEU A 184 18.48 0.17 -14.39
C LEU A 184 17.07 0.49 -14.84
N SER A 185 16.13 0.48 -13.89
CA SER A 185 14.76 0.94 -14.10
C SER A 185 14.24 1.76 -12.93
N LEU A 186 13.29 2.64 -13.25
CA LEU A 186 12.52 3.42 -12.29
C LEU A 186 11.10 2.88 -12.25
N ARG A 187 10.46 2.90 -11.09
CA ARG A 187 9.11 2.37 -10.89
C ARG A 187 8.26 3.36 -10.13
N VAL A 188 7.05 3.58 -10.63
CA VAL A 188 5.98 4.29 -9.93
C VAL A 188 4.88 3.29 -9.65
N GLU A 189 4.44 3.20 -8.40
CA GLU A 189 3.48 2.19 -7.94
C GLU A 189 2.49 2.80 -6.96
N GLY A 190 1.19 2.57 -7.21
CA GLY A 190 0.13 2.72 -6.22
C GLY A 190 -0.17 1.39 -5.58
N MET A 191 -0.15 1.29 -4.25
CA MET A 191 -0.36 0.06 -3.50
C MET A 191 -1.50 0.23 -2.50
N LEU A 192 -2.32 -0.80 -2.38
CA LEU A 192 -3.37 -0.94 -1.40
C LEU A 192 -3.07 -2.16 -0.53
N ASN A 193 -2.94 -1.94 0.77
CA ASN A 193 -2.87 -2.99 1.77
C ASN A 193 -4.15 -3.04 2.56
N LEU A 194 -4.57 -4.25 2.94
CA LEU A 194 -5.76 -4.51 3.73
C LEU A 194 -5.37 -5.40 4.89
N TRP A 195 -5.59 -4.95 6.13
CA TRP A 195 -5.38 -5.72 7.35
C TRP A 195 -6.46 -5.48 8.37
N GLN A 196 -6.51 -6.31 9.40
CA GLN A 196 -7.47 -6.21 10.47
C GLN A 196 -6.83 -5.56 11.70
N ILE A 197 -7.49 -4.56 12.28
CA ILE A 197 -7.16 -4.03 13.60
C ILE A 197 -8.12 -4.60 14.64
N LYS A 198 -7.66 -4.73 15.90
CA LYS A 198 -8.47 -5.22 17.02
C LYS A 198 -8.67 -4.11 18.04
N THR A 199 -9.88 -4.03 18.54
CA THR A 199 -10.23 -3.15 19.65
C THR A 199 -9.71 -3.76 20.96
N PRO A 200 -9.10 -2.98 21.88
CA PRO A 200 -8.66 -3.47 23.18
C PRO A 200 -9.82 -4.01 24.03
N ILE A 201 -9.55 -5.04 24.83
CA ILE A 201 -10.59 -5.76 25.60
C ILE A 201 -11.31 -4.84 26.57
N GLY A 202 -10.60 -3.92 27.23
CA GLY A 202 -11.19 -3.00 28.20
C GLY A 202 -12.24 -2.04 27.60
N TRP A 203 -12.24 -1.86 26.28
CA TRP A 203 -13.23 -1.03 25.58
C TRP A 203 -14.62 -1.67 25.55
N PHE A 204 -14.71 -3.01 25.71
CA PHE A 204 -15.99 -3.74 25.75
C PHE A 204 -16.58 -3.84 27.17
N ALA A 205 -15.93 -3.29 28.21
CA ALA A 205 -16.53 -3.26 29.54
C ALA A 205 -17.88 -2.50 29.48
N LEU A 206 -18.88 -3.00 30.20
CA LEU A 206 -20.23 -2.41 30.21
C LEU A 206 -20.24 -0.93 30.60
N GLU A 207 -19.27 -0.49 31.40
CA GLU A 207 -19.06 0.91 31.79
C GLU A 207 -18.61 1.78 30.62
N ASN A 208 -17.89 1.21 29.64
CA ASN A 208 -17.29 1.91 28.50
C ASN A 208 -18.14 1.79 27.21
N ASP A 209 -18.85 0.67 27.05
CA ASP A 209 -19.74 0.37 25.92
C ASP A 209 -21.08 -0.22 26.37
N PRO A 210 -21.93 0.56 27.04
CA PRO A 210 -23.22 0.10 27.57
C PRO A 210 -24.18 -0.37 26.47
N LEU A 211 -24.04 0.13 25.26
CA LEU A 211 -24.87 -0.22 24.10
C LEU A 211 -24.23 -1.29 23.21
N ARG A 212 -23.02 -1.79 23.55
CA ARG A 212 -22.24 -2.77 22.77
C ARG A 212 -22.08 -2.38 21.30
N LEU A 213 -21.71 -1.13 21.06
CA LEU A 213 -21.54 -0.56 19.73
C LEU A 213 -20.13 -0.81 19.14
N PHE A 214 -19.16 -1.16 19.96
CA PHE A 214 -17.81 -1.39 19.51
C PHE A 214 -17.67 -2.76 18.85
N SER A 215 -17.00 -2.80 17.73
CA SER A 215 -16.64 -4.04 17.04
C SER A 215 -15.33 -4.60 17.59
N GLU A 216 -15.24 -5.92 17.79
CA GLU A 216 -14.00 -6.58 18.25
C GLU A 216 -12.83 -6.36 17.28
N SER A 217 -13.15 -6.26 16.00
CA SER A 217 -12.16 -6.04 14.97
C SER A 217 -12.79 -5.39 13.74
N GLU A 218 -11.98 -4.66 13.00
CA GLU A 218 -12.39 -4.06 11.72
C GLU A 218 -11.28 -4.16 10.68
N TRP A 219 -11.69 -4.23 9.41
CA TRP A 219 -10.77 -4.19 8.29
C TRP A 219 -10.49 -2.74 7.92
N VAL A 220 -9.21 -2.44 7.82
CA VAL A 220 -8.72 -1.11 7.45
C VAL A 220 -7.79 -1.18 6.27
N THR A 221 -7.65 -0.07 5.56
CA THR A 221 -6.83 0.03 4.36
C THR A 221 -5.65 0.97 4.56
N ALA A 222 -4.54 0.67 3.89
CA ALA A 222 -3.43 1.60 3.72
C ALA A 222 -3.19 1.79 2.22
N GLN A 223 -3.35 3.01 1.77
CA GLN A 223 -3.11 3.42 0.39
C GLN A 223 -1.75 4.10 0.30
N SER A 224 -0.89 3.61 -0.58
CA SER A 224 0.48 4.09 -0.70
C SER A 224 0.78 4.51 -2.14
N ILE A 225 1.57 5.57 -2.28
CA ILE A 225 2.20 5.94 -3.55
C ILE A 225 3.70 5.85 -3.35
N MET A 226 4.36 5.05 -4.20
CA MET A 226 5.78 4.73 -4.08
C MET A 226 6.54 5.02 -5.35
N LEU A 227 7.78 5.47 -5.17
CA LEU A 227 8.78 5.61 -6.22
C LEU A 227 9.93 4.68 -5.89
N GLY A 228 10.43 3.96 -6.87
CA GLY A 228 11.51 3.01 -6.68
C GLY A 228 12.52 3.05 -7.82
N ALA A 229 13.73 2.61 -7.49
CA ALA A 229 14.76 2.32 -8.46
C ALA A 229 15.16 0.86 -8.32
N SER A 230 15.36 0.20 -9.44
CA SER A 230 15.69 -1.22 -9.47
C SER A 230 16.88 -1.52 -10.34
N TRP A 231 17.65 -2.52 -9.91
CA TRP A 231 18.76 -3.07 -10.63
C TRP A 231 18.46 -4.51 -11.06
N ARG A 232 18.68 -4.81 -12.36
CA ARG A 232 18.51 -6.13 -12.96
C ARG A 232 19.84 -6.82 -13.22
N PHE A 233 19.85 -8.13 -13.01
CA PHE A 233 21.02 -8.98 -13.19
C PHE A 233 20.65 -10.38 -13.66
#